data_20dfae29c59e4008a4f833b6aa1c9a1a
#
_entry.id   20dfae29c59e4008a4f833b6aa1c9a1a
#
_cell.length_a   1.000
_cell.length_b   1.000
_cell.length_c   1.000
_cell.angle_alpha   90.00
_cell.angle_beta   90.00
_cell.angle_gamma   90.00
#
_symmetry.space_group_name_H-M   'P 1'
#
loop_
_entity.id
_entity.type
_entity.pdbx_description
1 polymer ?
#
loop_
_entity_poly.entity_id
_entity_poly.type
_entity_poly.pdbx_seq_one_letter_code
_entity_poly.pdbx_strand_id
1 'polypeptide(L)'
;MSISEIYKLFISSSGISIDSRVIVKNNLFLGIKGPTFNGNKFAIEALEKGAKYSIIDEHSNNTRNNDKIILVEDVLDCLQKLAKFHRKKIKTKIIALTGSNGKTTTKELIKVVLKQKFKTIATKGNLNNHIGVPLTILNISKETEIGIIEMGANHKGEIKNLCEIAMPNIGYITNFGKAHLEGFKSLKGVIEGKSELYNYLIEKNGEILINSNDKTQLSQTHKYKKKKTFGNSKKSDFVF
;
A
#
# COMPACT_ATOMS: atom_id res chain seq x y z
N MET A 1 -1.65 15.93 18.51
CA MET A 1 -2.15 16.46 17.20
C MET A 1 -3.05 15.42 16.56
N SER A 2 -4.22 15.83 16.03
CA SER A 2 -5.15 14.94 15.33
C SER A 2 -4.64 14.58 13.92
N ILE A 3 -5.13 13.46 13.34
CA ILE A 3 -4.74 13.07 11.98
C ILE A 3 -5.17 14.11 10.93
N SER A 4 -6.24 14.86 11.19
CA SER A 4 -6.69 15.95 10.31
C SER A 4 -5.73 17.13 10.29
N GLU A 5 -5.09 17.45 11.43
CA GLU A 5 -4.06 18.49 11.51
C GLU A 5 -2.78 18.04 10.83
N ILE A 6 -2.34 16.78 11.06
CA ILE A 6 -1.19 16.19 10.38
C ILE A 6 -1.42 16.15 8.85
N TYR A 7 -2.65 15.88 8.41
CA TYR A 7 -3.00 15.91 7.00
C TYR A 7 -2.84 17.30 6.37
N LYS A 8 -3.15 18.38 7.10
CA LYS A 8 -2.89 19.77 6.63
C LYS A 8 -1.40 20.01 6.43
N LEU A 9 -0.55 19.52 7.34
CA LEU A 9 0.90 19.61 7.20
C LEU A 9 1.39 18.83 5.98
N PHE A 10 0.89 17.59 5.78
CA PHE A 10 1.19 16.78 4.60
C PHE A 10 0.84 17.51 3.30
N ILE A 11 -0.39 18.04 3.18
CA ILE A 11 -0.83 18.75 1.95
C ILE A 11 0.00 20.03 1.70
N SER A 12 0.51 20.67 2.75
CA SER A 12 1.37 21.85 2.62
C SER A 12 2.84 21.52 2.35
N SER A 13 3.18 20.24 2.31
CA SER A 13 4.52 19.70 2.06
C SER A 13 4.67 19.23 0.62
N SER A 14 5.91 19.06 0.13
CA SER A 14 6.21 18.57 -1.22
C SER A 14 6.13 17.03 -1.35
N GLY A 15 5.73 16.35 -0.29
CA GLY A 15 5.64 14.89 -0.19
C GLY A 15 6.23 14.37 1.12
N ILE A 16 6.31 13.05 1.24
CA ILE A 16 6.79 12.36 2.45
C ILE A 16 8.13 11.70 2.18
N SER A 17 9.04 11.76 3.18
CA SER A 17 10.24 10.93 3.25
C SER A 17 10.34 10.22 4.60
N ILE A 18 10.84 8.99 4.58
CA ILE A 18 11.24 8.21 5.75
C ILE A 18 12.76 8.02 5.83
N ASP A 19 13.49 8.64 4.89
CA ASP A 19 14.96 8.54 4.79
C ASP A 19 15.56 9.96 4.73
N SER A 20 16.33 10.33 5.76
CA SER A 20 16.96 11.65 5.88
C SER A 20 18.03 11.93 4.81
N ARG A 21 18.52 10.89 4.12
CA ARG A 21 19.55 11.01 3.07
C ARG A 21 18.99 11.54 1.75
N VAL A 22 17.67 11.37 1.53
CA VAL A 22 16.99 11.72 0.26
C VAL A 22 15.89 12.76 0.46
N ILE A 23 16.06 13.68 1.41
CA ILE A 23 15.12 14.76 1.66
C ILE A 23 15.06 15.70 0.44
N VAL A 24 13.84 15.93 -0.03
CA VAL A 24 13.53 16.99 -0.98
C VAL A 24 13.01 18.19 -0.20
N LYS A 25 13.34 19.42 -0.65
CA LYS A 25 12.91 20.66 -0.01
C LYS A 25 11.39 20.64 0.26
N ASN A 26 11.03 21.00 1.47
CA ASN A 26 9.66 21.01 2.00
C ASN A 26 9.02 19.62 2.21
N ASN A 27 9.76 18.51 2.23
CA ASN A 27 9.20 17.21 2.62
C ASN A 27 8.66 17.23 4.05
N LEU A 28 7.71 16.36 4.32
CA LEU A 28 7.34 15.89 5.66
C LEU A 28 8.17 14.64 5.96
N PHE A 29 9.09 14.72 6.90
CA PHE A 29 9.89 13.58 7.33
C PHE A 29 9.16 12.78 8.41
N LEU A 30 9.20 11.45 8.35
CA LEU A 30 8.67 10.54 9.36
C LEU A 30 9.79 9.66 9.92
N GLY A 31 10.10 9.83 11.19
CA GLY A 31 11.17 9.13 11.89
C GLY A 31 10.77 7.74 12.36
N ILE A 32 10.48 6.81 11.43
CA ILE A 32 10.02 5.44 11.75
C ILE A 32 11.09 4.66 12.48
N LYS A 33 10.70 3.89 13.51
CA LYS A 33 11.54 2.90 14.17
C LYS A 33 11.40 1.52 13.53
N GLY A 34 12.51 0.81 13.45
CA GLY A 34 12.58 -0.60 13.12
C GLY A 34 13.36 -1.38 14.21
N PRO A 35 13.48 -2.70 14.12
CA PRO A 35 14.15 -3.51 15.13
C PRO A 35 15.62 -3.12 15.40
N THR A 36 16.33 -2.65 14.36
CA THR A 36 17.75 -2.28 14.41
C THR A 36 18.02 -0.81 14.10
N PHE A 37 16.96 -0.01 13.85
CA PHE A 37 17.08 1.36 13.37
C PHE A 37 16.07 2.27 14.08
N ASN A 38 16.50 3.48 14.45
CA ASN A 38 15.64 4.49 15.06
C ASN A 38 15.66 5.76 14.23
N GLY A 39 14.61 5.98 13.41
CA GLY A 39 14.45 7.13 12.53
C GLY A 39 14.31 8.47 13.27
N ASN A 40 13.88 8.47 14.54
CA ASN A 40 13.74 9.68 15.36
C ASN A 40 15.07 10.45 15.49
N LYS A 41 16.19 9.73 15.52
CA LYS A 41 17.53 10.31 15.64
C LYS A 41 17.89 11.25 14.48
N PHE A 42 17.21 11.11 13.33
CA PHE A 42 17.50 11.87 12.11
C PHE A 42 16.53 13.04 11.89
N ALA A 43 15.67 13.35 12.86
CA ALA A 43 14.65 14.38 12.72
C ALA A 43 15.26 15.79 12.50
N ILE A 44 16.31 16.14 13.22
CA ILE A 44 17.02 17.44 13.06
C ILE A 44 17.77 17.46 11.73
N GLU A 45 18.53 16.41 11.41
CA GLU A 45 19.23 16.30 10.12
C GLU A 45 18.27 16.46 8.93
N ALA A 46 17.07 15.87 9.01
CA ALA A 46 16.05 16.02 7.97
C ALA A 46 15.59 17.48 7.81
N LEU A 47 15.42 18.23 8.91
CA LEU A 47 15.08 19.63 8.88
C LEU A 47 16.21 20.49 8.29
N GLU A 48 17.47 20.22 8.65
CA GLU A 48 18.65 20.90 8.13
C GLU A 48 18.79 20.67 6.62
N LYS A 49 18.43 19.48 6.12
CA LYS A 49 18.39 19.15 4.68
C LYS A 49 17.15 19.70 3.95
N GLY A 50 16.29 20.43 4.65
CA GLY A 50 15.17 21.14 4.04
C GLY A 50 13.80 20.50 4.20
N ALA A 51 13.63 19.50 5.06
CA ALA A 51 12.30 19.05 5.44
C ALA A 51 11.53 20.22 6.09
N LYS A 52 10.24 20.32 5.79
CA LYS A 52 9.37 21.35 6.35
C LYS A 52 9.01 21.05 7.80
N TYR A 53 8.73 19.77 8.08
CA TYR A 53 8.41 19.23 9.40
C TYR A 53 9.00 17.84 9.55
N SER A 54 9.24 17.43 10.81
CA SER A 54 9.62 16.05 11.16
C SER A 54 8.64 15.50 12.19
N ILE A 55 8.05 14.33 11.90
CA ILE A 55 7.17 13.60 12.83
C ILE A 55 8.01 12.51 13.51
N ILE A 56 7.95 12.49 14.83
CA ILE A 56 8.68 11.58 15.71
C ILE A 56 7.77 11.00 16.79
N ASP A 57 8.14 9.88 17.39
CA ASP A 57 7.49 9.27 18.56
C ASP A 57 8.40 9.25 19.80
N GLU A 58 9.61 9.80 19.70
CA GLU A 58 10.57 9.88 20.79
C GLU A 58 11.38 11.17 20.71
N HIS A 59 11.32 11.97 21.78
CA HIS A 59 12.15 13.17 21.88
C HIS A 59 13.61 12.85 22.22
N SER A 60 14.53 13.60 21.64
CA SER A 60 15.89 13.82 22.13
C SER A 60 16.00 15.24 22.70
N ASN A 61 17.12 15.54 23.38
CA ASN A 61 17.36 16.89 23.92
C ASN A 61 17.29 17.98 22.83
N ASN A 62 17.73 17.67 21.61
CA ASN A 62 17.77 18.61 20.48
C ASN A 62 16.42 18.75 19.76
N THR A 63 15.43 17.90 20.04
CA THR A 63 14.10 17.96 19.40
C THR A 63 13.06 18.66 20.26
N ARG A 64 13.34 18.85 21.57
CA ARG A 64 12.48 19.63 22.45
C ARG A 64 12.54 21.11 22.04
N ASN A 65 11.47 21.83 22.13
CA ASN A 65 11.39 23.27 21.80
C ASN A 65 11.64 23.63 20.30
N ASN A 66 11.38 22.71 19.38
CA ASN A 66 11.45 22.98 17.95
C ASN A 66 10.05 22.85 17.34
N ASP A 67 9.45 23.94 16.92
CA ASP A 67 8.07 24.01 16.38
C ASP A 67 7.86 23.21 15.08
N LYS A 68 8.95 22.80 14.42
CA LYS A 68 8.92 21.94 13.23
C LYS A 68 8.94 20.46 13.57
N ILE A 69 9.13 20.13 14.85
CA ILE A 69 9.09 18.74 15.34
C ILE A 69 7.71 18.45 15.90
N ILE A 70 7.09 17.39 15.40
CA ILE A 70 5.75 16.96 15.78
C ILE A 70 5.87 15.60 16.47
N LEU A 71 5.48 15.57 17.75
CA LEU A 71 5.44 14.34 18.53
C LEU A 71 4.09 13.63 18.33
N VAL A 72 4.15 12.34 18.06
CA VAL A 72 3.01 11.42 17.99
C VAL A 72 3.28 10.22 18.90
N GLU A 73 2.27 9.40 19.17
CA GLU A 73 2.42 8.18 19.99
C GLU A 73 3.23 7.10 19.27
N ASP A 74 3.00 6.91 17.97
CA ASP A 74 3.68 5.95 17.09
C ASP A 74 3.71 6.50 15.67
N VAL A 75 4.92 6.62 15.09
CA VAL A 75 5.10 7.18 13.74
C VAL A 75 4.58 6.24 12.67
N LEU A 76 4.66 4.94 12.86
CA LEU A 76 4.16 3.97 11.88
C LEU A 76 2.64 3.98 11.83
N ASP A 77 1.98 3.98 12.99
CA ASP A 77 0.52 4.12 13.08
C ASP A 77 0.06 5.46 12.48
N CYS A 78 0.80 6.55 12.77
CA CYS A 78 0.55 7.86 12.18
C CYS A 78 0.63 7.82 10.64
N LEU A 79 1.66 7.19 10.05
CA LEU A 79 1.80 7.00 8.61
C LEU A 79 0.60 6.27 8.01
N GLN A 80 0.19 5.16 8.63
CA GLN A 80 -0.92 4.34 8.17
C GLN A 80 -2.27 5.07 8.26
N LYS A 81 -2.52 5.75 9.38
CA LYS A 81 -3.72 6.59 9.56
C LYS A 81 -3.75 7.75 8.58
N LEU A 82 -2.62 8.40 8.32
CA LEU A 82 -2.48 9.47 7.35
C LEU A 82 -2.79 8.98 5.92
N ALA A 83 -2.25 7.83 5.53
CA ALA A 83 -2.53 7.22 4.24
C ALA A 83 -4.01 6.84 4.09
N LYS A 84 -4.61 6.24 5.12
CA LYS A 84 -6.04 5.91 5.16
C LYS A 84 -6.91 7.16 5.07
N PHE A 85 -6.53 8.26 5.73
CA PHE A 85 -7.22 9.54 5.67
C PHE A 85 -7.12 10.16 4.27
N HIS A 86 -5.91 10.18 3.68
CA HIS A 86 -5.68 10.64 2.31
C HIS A 86 -6.48 9.83 1.30
N ARG A 87 -6.46 8.49 1.42
CA ARG A 87 -7.22 7.58 0.53
C ARG A 87 -8.71 7.91 0.49
N LYS A 88 -9.30 8.30 1.61
CA LYS A 88 -10.72 8.73 1.67
C LYS A 88 -10.99 10.06 0.97
N LYS A 89 -9.96 10.89 0.75
CA LYS A 89 -10.09 12.21 0.11
C LYS A 89 -9.87 12.19 -1.40
N ILE A 90 -9.27 11.12 -1.92
CA ILE A 90 -8.98 10.97 -3.36
C ILE A 90 -10.02 10.08 -4.05
N LYS A 91 -10.26 10.34 -5.34
CA LYS A 91 -11.22 9.58 -6.17
C LYS A 91 -10.54 8.51 -7.04
N THR A 92 -9.22 8.40 -6.98
CA THR A 92 -8.40 7.47 -7.74
C THR A 92 -8.91 6.04 -7.63
N LYS A 93 -9.08 5.34 -8.75
CA LYS A 93 -9.38 3.89 -8.74
C LYS A 93 -8.15 3.10 -8.34
N ILE A 94 -8.27 2.22 -7.37
CA ILE A 94 -7.17 1.39 -6.89
C ILE A 94 -7.36 -0.04 -7.37
N ILE A 95 -6.35 -0.52 -8.11
CA ILE A 95 -6.18 -1.93 -8.46
C ILE A 95 -5.15 -2.52 -7.50
N ALA A 96 -5.56 -3.46 -6.67
CA ALA A 96 -4.65 -4.18 -5.77
C ALA A 96 -4.30 -5.54 -6.35
N LEU A 97 -3.05 -5.94 -6.16
CA LEU A 97 -2.62 -7.28 -6.52
C LEU A 97 -1.74 -7.90 -5.44
N THR A 98 -1.94 -9.20 -5.23
CA THR A 98 -1.10 -10.04 -4.39
C THR A 98 -0.85 -11.38 -5.08
N GLY A 99 -0.16 -12.28 -4.43
CA GLY A 99 0.13 -13.63 -4.92
C GLY A 99 1.47 -14.12 -4.41
N SER A 100 1.77 -15.38 -4.64
CA SER A 100 3.05 -15.96 -4.24
C SER A 100 4.18 -15.49 -5.14
N ASN A 101 4.00 -15.57 -6.46
CA ASN A 101 4.99 -15.21 -7.48
C ASN A 101 4.37 -14.28 -8.53
N GLY A 102 5.23 -13.56 -9.26
CA GLY A 102 4.82 -12.75 -10.41
C GLY A 102 4.12 -11.43 -10.09
N LYS A 103 3.99 -11.04 -8.82
CA LYS A 103 3.36 -9.78 -8.41
C LYS A 103 3.94 -8.56 -9.11
N THR A 104 5.24 -8.35 -8.96
CA THR A 104 5.94 -7.17 -9.49
C THR A 104 5.90 -7.14 -11.03
N THR A 105 6.11 -8.29 -11.68
CA THR A 105 6.00 -8.40 -13.14
C THR A 105 4.59 -8.03 -13.61
N THR A 106 3.56 -8.62 -13.00
CA THR A 106 2.15 -8.33 -13.33
C THR A 106 1.82 -6.86 -13.09
N LYS A 107 2.27 -6.29 -11.98
CA LYS A 107 2.10 -4.85 -11.66
C LYS A 107 2.71 -3.96 -12.76
N GLU A 108 3.95 -4.24 -13.17
CA GLU A 108 4.60 -3.42 -14.21
C GLU A 108 3.92 -3.58 -15.58
N LEU A 109 3.47 -4.79 -15.96
CA LEU A 109 2.72 -5.00 -17.20
C LEU A 109 1.38 -4.22 -17.18
N ILE A 110 0.61 -4.32 -16.11
CA ILE A 110 -0.63 -3.55 -15.94
C ILE A 110 -0.35 -2.04 -16.03
N LYS A 111 0.71 -1.57 -15.36
CA LYS A 111 1.12 -0.16 -15.38
C LYS A 111 1.45 0.32 -16.80
N VAL A 112 2.24 -0.43 -17.55
CA VAL A 112 2.65 -0.07 -18.93
C VAL A 112 1.42 0.06 -19.83
N VAL A 113 0.48 -0.87 -19.75
CA VAL A 113 -0.76 -0.83 -20.53
C VAL A 113 -1.65 0.35 -20.13
N LEU A 114 -1.94 0.50 -18.85
CA LEU A 114 -2.86 1.54 -18.38
C LEU A 114 -2.29 2.96 -18.55
N LYS A 115 -0.97 3.12 -18.45
CA LYS A 115 -0.30 4.42 -18.65
C LYS A 115 -0.48 4.98 -20.06
N GLN A 116 -0.82 4.15 -21.05
CA GLN A 116 -1.10 4.64 -22.41
C GLN A 116 -2.33 5.56 -22.48
N LYS A 117 -3.25 5.42 -21.52
CA LYS A 117 -4.52 6.17 -21.52
C LYS A 117 -4.78 6.95 -20.23
N PHE A 118 -4.26 6.49 -19.08
CA PHE A 118 -4.59 7.03 -17.76
C PHE A 118 -3.36 7.57 -17.06
N LYS A 119 -3.51 8.63 -16.27
CA LYS A 119 -2.49 9.07 -15.31
C LYS A 119 -2.38 8.03 -14.19
N THR A 120 -1.36 7.18 -14.30
CA THR A 120 -1.23 5.97 -13.48
C THR A 120 -0.02 6.05 -12.56
N ILE A 121 -0.19 5.69 -11.30
CA ILE A 121 0.87 5.43 -10.32
C ILE A 121 0.86 3.94 -9.94
N ALA A 122 2.04 3.40 -9.59
CA ALA A 122 2.15 2.03 -9.10
C ALA A 122 3.14 1.95 -7.93
N THR A 123 2.99 0.93 -7.10
CA THR A 123 3.98 0.56 -6.08
C THR A 123 5.39 0.54 -6.68
N LYS A 124 6.29 1.33 -6.12
CA LYS A 124 7.68 1.41 -6.57
C LYS A 124 8.49 0.25 -5.99
N GLY A 125 9.19 -0.47 -6.86
CA GLY A 125 9.99 -1.62 -6.43
C GLY A 125 9.16 -2.64 -5.65
N ASN A 126 9.64 -3.00 -4.46
CA ASN A 126 9.02 -3.95 -3.52
C ASN A 126 8.37 -3.26 -2.30
N LEU A 127 7.97 -1.99 -2.40
CA LEU A 127 7.29 -1.24 -1.34
C LEU A 127 5.85 -1.73 -1.13
N ASN A 128 5.69 -3.03 -0.87
CA ASN A 128 4.43 -3.76 -0.85
C ASN A 128 3.95 -4.18 0.56
N ASN A 129 4.60 -3.66 1.60
CA ASN A 129 4.34 -3.98 3.01
C ASN A 129 3.60 -2.84 3.74
N HIS A 130 3.49 -2.96 5.07
CA HIS A 130 2.81 -2.04 5.99
C HIS A 130 3.42 -0.62 6.08
N ILE A 131 4.58 -0.38 5.47
CA ILE A 131 5.21 0.94 5.28
C ILE A 131 5.07 1.38 3.82
N GLY A 132 5.38 0.51 2.88
CA GLY A 132 5.45 0.84 1.46
C GLY A 132 4.08 1.12 0.83
N VAL A 133 3.05 0.38 1.21
CA VAL A 133 1.67 0.63 0.73
C VAL A 133 1.17 2.00 1.18
N PRO A 134 1.25 2.39 2.48
CA PRO A 134 0.95 3.76 2.90
C PRO A 134 1.69 4.83 2.12
N LEU A 135 3.01 4.68 1.92
CA LEU A 135 3.81 5.63 1.15
C LEU A 135 3.34 5.73 -0.31
N THR A 136 2.98 4.60 -0.93
CA THR A 136 2.45 4.61 -2.30
C THR A 136 1.10 5.35 -2.37
N ILE A 137 0.21 5.14 -1.39
CA ILE A 137 -1.08 5.84 -1.31
C ILE A 137 -0.88 7.35 -1.14
N LEU A 138 0.05 7.78 -0.28
CA LEU A 138 0.34 9.20 -0.05
C LEU A 138 1.01 9.90 -1.25
N ASN A 139 1.58 9.16 -2.17
CA ASN A 139 2.09 9.70 -3.44
C ASN A 139 1.00 9.85 -4.53
N ILE A 140 -0.22 9.42 -4.28
CA ILE A 140 -1.35 9.62 -5.21
C ILE A 140 -1.79 11.09 -5.15
N SER A 141 -1.74 11.76 -6.28
CA SER A 141 -2.22 13.14 -6.42
C SER A 141 -3.69 13.19 -6.90
N LYS A 142 -4.27 14.39 -6.93
CA LYS A 142 -5.63 14.60 -7.45
C LYS A 142 -5.76 14.28 -8.96
N GLU A 143 -4.67 14.38 -9.71
CA GLU A 143 -4.62 14.08 -11.14
C GLU A 143 -4.47 12.57 -11.41
N THR A 144 -4.11 11.77 -10.41
CA THR A 144 -3.94 10.33 -10.58
C THR A 144 -5.29 9.66 -10.76
N GLU A 145 -5.51 9.00 -11.89
CA GLU A 145 -6.76 8.32 -12.21
C GLU A 145 -6.74 6.87 -11.72
N ILE A 146 -5.60 6.18 -11.83
CA ILE A 146 -5.43 4.78 -11.43
C ILE A 146 -4.17 4.60 -10.56
N GLY A 147 -4.35 3.94 -9.42
CA GLY A 147 -3.28 3.46 -8.58
C GLY A 147 -3.18 1.93 -8.63
N ILE A 148 -1.98 1.39 -8.86
CA ILE A 148 -1.73 -0.05 -8.87
C ILE A 148 -0.91 -0.39 -7.63
N ILE A 149 -1.53 -1.08 -6.68
CA ILE A 149 -0.94 -1.35 -5.37
C ILE A 149 -0.59 -2.83 -5.25
N GLU A 150 0.72 -3.10 -5.22
CA GLU A 150 1.23 -4.43 -4.90
C GLU A 150 1.16 -4.66 -3.39
N MET A 151 0.62 -5.81 -2.97
CA MET A 151 0.48 -6.19 -1.56
C MET A 151 1.24 -7.49 -1.29
N GLY A 152 2.30 -7.39 -0.50
CA GLY A 152 3.08 -8.52 0.02
C GLY A 152 2.60 -8.93 1.40
N ALA A 153 2.71 -10.21 1.72
CA ALA A 153 2.42 -10.73 3.06
C ALA A 153 3.23 -11.98 3.35
N ASN A 154 3.65 -12.10 4.60
CA ASN A 154 4.30 -13.27 5.19
C ASN A 154 3.37 -13.99 6.17
N HIS A 155 2.36 -13.30 6.74
CA HIS A 155 1.42 -13.84 7.71
C HIS A 155 -0.03 -13.52 7.32
N LYS A 156 -0.98 -14.29 7.90
CA LYS A 156 -2.40 -13.99 7.82
C LYS A 156 -2.70 -12.65 8.51
N GLY A 157 -3.69 -11.92 8.00
CA GLY A 157 -4.09 -10.60 8.48
C GLY A 157 -3.35 -9.44 7.82
N GLU A 158 -2.17 -9.66 7.23
CA GLU A 158 -1.38 -8.59 6.64
C GLU A 158 -2.05 -8.01 5.38
N ILE A 159 -2.54 -8.87 4.46
CA ILE A 159 -3.26 -8.37 3.26
C ILE A 159 -4.54 -7.63 3.65
N LYS A 160 -5.27 -8.12 4.65
CA LYS A 160 -6.46 -7.43 5.17
C LYS A 160 -6.11 -6.01 5.63
N ASN A 161 -5.05 -5.86 6.44
CA ASN A 161 -4.60 -4.55 6.93
C ASN A 161 -4.21 -3.62 5.77
N LEU A 162 -3.49 -4.13 4.77
CA LEU A 162 -3.13 -3.35 3.58
C LEU A 162 -4.36 -2.93 2.77
N CYS A 163 -5.37 -3.80 2.65
CA CYS A 163 -6.65 -3.48 2.03
C CYS A 163 -7.41 -2.39 2.78
N GLU A 164 -7.38 -2.38 4.11
CA GLU A 164 -8.01 -1.33 4.92
C GLU A 164 -7.36 0.05 4.73
N ILE A 165 -6.08 0.09 4.40
CA ILE A 165 -5.35 1.33 4.08
C ILE A 165 -5.62 1.76 2.64
N ALA A 166 -5.42 0.86 1.68
CA ALA A 166 -5.49 1.16 0.25
C ALA A 166 -6.92 1.27 -0.28
N MET A 167 -7.90 0.63 0.36
CA MET A 167 -9.31 0.58 -0.05
C MET A 167 -9.45 0.29 -1.55
N PRO A 168 -9.01 -0.90 -2.03
CA PRO A 168 -9.02 -1.23 -3.44
C PRO A 168 -10.45 -1.33 -4.00
N ASN A 169 -10.58 -0.96 -5.27
CA ASN A 169 -11.81 -1.09 -6.05
C ASN A 169 -11.82 -2.40 -6.85
N ILE A 170 -10.63 -2.84 -7.29
CA ILE A 170 -10.40 -4.03 -8.11
C ILE A 170 -9.26 -4.82 -7.51
N GLY A 171 -9.32 -6.15 -7.55
CA GLY A 171 -8.25 -6.99 -7.05
C GLY A 171 -7.96 -8.22 -7.89
N TYR A 172 -6.70 -8.61 -7.89
CA TYR A 172 -6.20 -9.80 -8.57
C TYR A 172 -5.18 -10.54 -7.70
N ILE A 173 -5.29 -11.87 -7.66
CA ILE A 173 -4.29 -12.74 -7.04
C ILE A 173 -3.56 -13.48 -8.18
N THR A 174 -2.25 -13.27 -8.32
CA THR A 174 -1.48 -13.86 -9.42
C THR A 174 -1.47 -15.39 -9.38
N ASN A 175 -1.21 -15.95 -8.21
CA ASN A 175 -1.24 -17.39 -7.93
C ASN A 175 -1.14 -17.70 -6.43
N PHE A 176 -1.41 -18.98 -6.08
CA PHE A 176 -1.26 -19.53 -4.74
C PHE A 176 -0.13 -20.57 -4.72
N GLY A 177 1.12 -20.14 -4.81
CA GLY A 177 2.29 -21.02 -4.75
C GLY A 177 2.82 -21.23 -3.33
N LYS A 178 3.75 -22.16 -3.17
CA LYS A 178 4.48 -22.39 -1.90
C LYS A 178 5.48 -21.25 -1.67
N ALA A 179 5.07 -20.19 -1.00
CA ALA A 179 5.91 -19.05 -0.62
C ALA A 179 5.62 -18.66 0.83
N HIS A 180 6.65 -18.22 1.56
CA HIS A 180 6.56 -17.77 2.95
C HIS A 180 5.90 -18.80 3.89
N LEU A 181 6.21 -20.12 3.71
CA LEU A 181 5.59 -21.19 4.48
C LEU A 181 5.90 -21.10 5.98
N GLU A 182 7.01 -20.50 6.37
CA GLU A 182 7.34 -20.26 7.79
C GLU A 182 6.28 -19.40 8.47
N GLY A 183 5.83 -18.31 7.83
CA GLY A 183 4.80 -17.43 8.39
C GLY A 183 3.38 -17.95 8.18
N PHE A 184 3.07 -18.50 7.01
CA PHE A 184 1.73 -19.04 6.70
C PHE A 184 1.51 -20.46 7.21
N LYS A 185 2.55 -21.19 7.65
CA LYS A 185 2.55 -22.58 8.17
C LYS A 185 2.17 -23.66 7.16
N SER A 186 1.41 -23.38 6.13
CA SER A 186 0.95 -24.35 5.13
C SER A 186 0.48 -23.68 3.84
N LEU A 187 0.32 -24.45 2.76
CA LEU A 187 -0.29 -23.97 1.53
C LEU A 187 -1.74 -23.47 1.77
N LYS A 188 -2.48 -24.12 2.65
CA LYS A 188 -3.82 -23.67 3.08
C LYS A 188 -3.73 -22.28 3.71
N GLY A 189 -2.72 -22.05 4.59
CA GLY A 189 -2.46 -20.74 5.17
C GLY A 189 -2.11 -19.65 4.13
N VAL A 190 -1.35 -20.01 3.09
CA VAL A 190 -1.06 -19.10 1.96
C VAL A 190 -2.34 -18.73 1.22
N ILE A 191 -3.21 -19.71 0.93
CA ILE A 191 -4.48 -19.47 0.25
C ILE A 191 -5.36 -18.56 1.12
N GLU A 192 -5.54 -18.85 2.40
CA GLU A 192 -6.34 -18.05 3.31
C GLU A 192 -5.81 -16.60 3.41
N GLY A 193 -4.50 -16.40 3.64
CA GLY A 193 -3.92 -15.08 3.79
C GLY A 193 -3.98 -14.24 2.51
N LYS A 194 -3.75 -14.82 1.34
CA LYS A 194 -3.86 -14.07 0.08
C LYS A 194 -5.31 -13.83 -0.32
N SER A 195 -6.23 -14.74 0.00
CA SER A 195 -7.67 -14.58 -0.23
C SER A 195 -8.29 -13.45 0.60
N GLU A 196 -7.58 -12.90 1.59
CA GLU A 196 -8.02 -11.69 2.31
C GLU A 196 -8.29 -10.51 1.37
N LEU A 197 -7.58 -10.40 0.23
CA LEU A 197 -7.87 -9.42 -0.81
C LEU A 197 -9.27 -9.65 -1.42
N TYR A 198 -9.58 -10.89 -1.78
CA TYR A 198 -10.90 -11.23 -2.32
C TYR A 198 -12.01 -11.03 -1.28
N ASN A 199 -11.77 -11.47 -0.04
CA ASN A 199 -12.73 -11.30 1.06
C ASN A 199 -13.05 -9.82 1.29
N TYR A 200 -12.03 -8.95 1.31
CA TYR A 200 -12.23 -7.49 1.42
C TYR A 200 -13.08 -6.95 0.27
N LEU A 201 -12.78 -7.33 -0.97
CA LEU A 201 -13.52 -6.86 -2.14
C LEU A 201 -14.97 -7.37 -2.16
N ILE A 202 -15.21 -8.61 -1.76
CA ILE A 202 -16.56 -9.17 -1.61
C ILE A 202 -17.35 -8.36 -0.59
N GLU A 203 -16.76 -8.08 0.58
CA GLU A 203 -17.38 -7.28 1.65
C GLU A 203 -17.70 -5.85 1.18
N LYS A 204 -16.79 -5.23 0.44
CA LYS A 204 -16.93 -3.85 -0.06
C LYS A 204 -17.59 -3.73 -1.43
N ASN A 205 -18.14 -4.83 -1.98
CA ASN A 205 -18.77 -4.88 -3.29
C ASN A 205 -17.85 -4.38 -4.43
N GLY A 206 -16.54 -4.67 -4.33
CA GLY A 206 -15.52 -4.37 -5.33
C GLY A 206 -15.50 -5.37 -6.48
N GLU A 207 -14.65 -5.19 -7.47
CA GLU A 207 -14.50 -6.08 -8.62
C GLU A 207 -13.32 -7.03 -8.43
N ILE A 208 -13.48 -8.29 -8.84
CA ILE A 208 -12.43 -9.30 -8.76
C ILE A 208 -12.06 -9.77 -10.17
N LEU A 209 -10.77 -9.75 -10.49
CA LEU A 209 -10.23 -10.37 -11.69
C LEU A 209 -9.71 -11.77 -11.37
N ILE A 210 -10.05 -12.76 -12.20
CA ILE A 210 -9.77 -14.18 -11.96
C ILE A 210 -9.20 -14.83 -13.21
N ASN A 211 -8.12 -15.60 -13.04
CA ASN A 211 -7.70 -16.57 -14.03
C ASN A 211 -8.60 -17.79 -13.97
N SER A 212 -9.40 -18.03 -15.03
CA SER A 212 -10.33 -19.16 -15.13
C SER A 212 -9.65 -20.54 -15.21
N ASN A 213 -8.33 -20.56 -15.46
CA ASN A 213 -7.55 -21.79 -15.42
C ASN A 213 -7.09 -22.15 -14.00
N ASP A 214 -7.23 -21.23 -13.02
CA ASP A 214 -6.87 -21.46 -11.62
C ASP A 214 -8.09 -21.90 -10.81
N LYS A 215 -8.16 -23.21 -10.52
CA LYS A 215 -9.26 -23.81 -9.75
C LYS A 215 -9.39 -23.22 -8.35
N THR A 216 -8.29 -22.77 -7.73
CA THR A 216 -8.31 -22.16 -6.39
C THR A 216 -8.96 -20.79 -6.43
N GLN A 217 -8.62 -19.93 -7.40
CA GLN A 217 -9.27 -18.65 -7.58
C GLN A 217 -10.78 -18.79 -7.83
N LEU A 218 -11.16 -19.76 -8.68
CA LEU A 218 -12.56 -20.05 -8.95
C LEU A 218 -13.31 -20.49 -7.68
N SER A 219 -12.72 -21.37 -6.86
CA SER A 219 -13.35 -21.86 -5.63
C SER A 219 -13.52 -20.74 -4.58
N GLN A 220 -12.53 -19.87 -4.42
CA GLN A 220 -12.58 -18.74 -3.46
C GLN A 220 -13.65 -17.70 -3.81
N THR A 221 -14.10 -17.66 -5.06
CA THR A 221 -14.98 -16.60 -5.56
C THR A 221 -16.27 -17.12 -6.21
N HIS A 222 -16.59 -18.43 -6.06
CA HIS A 222 -17.64 -19.08 -6.84
C HIS A 222 -19.02 -18.42 -6.71
N LYS A 223 -19.40 -17.91 -5.53
CA LYS A 223 -20.69 -17.23 -5.27
C LYS A 223 -20.68 -15.75 -5.61
N TYR A 224 -19.53 -15.17 -5.89
CA TYR A 224 -19.44 -13.73 -6.12
C TYR A 224 -19.72 -13.37 -7.58
N LYS A 225 -20.67 -12.43 -7.81
CA LYS A 225 -21.12 -12.07 -9.16
C LYS A 225 -20.26 -10.98 -9.81
N LYS A 226 -19.70 -10.06 -9.01
CA LYS A 226 -18.89 -8.92 -9.49
C LYS A 226 -17.45 -9.34 -9.80
N LYS A 227 -17.29 -10.31 -10.69
CA LYS A 227 -15.99 -10.81 -11.13
C LYS A 227 -15.88 -10.80 -12.64
N LYS A 228 -14.65 -10.60 -13.13
CA LYS A 228 -14.25 -10.77 -14.52
C LYS A 228 -13.25 -11.92 -14.61
N THR A 229 -13.40 -12.75 -15.62
CA THR A 229 -12.58 -13.93 -15.83
C THR A 229 -11.76 -13.80 -17.11
N PHE A 230 -10.53 -14.30 -17.09
CA PHE A 230 -9.69 -14.44 -18.27
C PHE A 230 -9.04 -15.82 -18.29
N GLY A 231 -8.74 -16.34 -19.47
CA GLY A 231 -8.12 -17.67 -19.63
C GLY A 231 -8.48 -18.35 -20.95
N ASN A 232 -8.13 -19.64 -21.09
CA ASN A 232 -8.31 -20.41 -22.31
C ASN A 232 -9.75 -20.93 -22.51
N SER A 233 -10.59 -20.84 -21.50
CA SER A 233 -11.99 -21.32 -21.58
C SER A 233 -12.83 -20.36 -22.42
N LYS A 234 -13.60 -20.88 -23.38
CA LYS A 234 -14.59 -20.13 -24.15
C LYS A 234 -15.69 -19.47 -23.27
N LYS A 235 -15.81 -19.89 -22.00
CA LYS A 235 -16.74 -19.31 -21.01
C LYS A 235 -16.14 -18.14 -20.23
N SER A 236 -14.86 -17.80 -20.45
CA SER A 236 -14.23 -16.63 -19.83
C SER A 236 -14.71 -15.34 -20.47
N ASP A 237 -14.77 -14.22 -19.68
CA ASP A 237 -15.08 -12.90 -20.21
C ASP A 237 -14.02 -12.45 -21.23
N PHE A 238 -12.76 -12.86 -21.02
CA PHE A 238 -11.63 -12.58 -21.92
C PHE A 238 -10.92 -13.90 -22.22
N VAL A 239 -10.83 -14.25 -23.51
CA VAL A 239 -10.19 -15.51 -23.98
C VAL A 239 -8.90 -15.14 -24.73
N PHE A 240 -7.83 -15.93 -24.51
CA PHE A 240 -6.54 -15.81 -25.19
C PHE A 240 -6.00 -17.18 -25.61
#